data_129497ea854d332366c6dd802e5ba8f4
#
_entry.id   129497ea854d332366c6dd802e5ba8f4
#
_cell.length_a   1.000
_cell.length_b   1.000
_cell.length_c   1.000
_cell.angle_alpha   90.00
_cell.angle_beta   90.00
_cell.angle_gamma   90.00
#
_symmetry.space_group_name_H-M   'P 1'
#
loop_
_entity.id
_entity.type
_entity.pdbx_description
1 polymer ?
#
loop_
_entity_poly.entity_id
_entity_poly.type
_entity_poly.pdbx_seq_one_letter_code
_entity_poly.pdbx_strand_id
1 'polypeptide(L)'
;MSEQTDVYVRIKYKKNGKIYEDDLLEDIDMYDTLSDMEYNGLYYEIDDKLIMRAYGRNYYALCFQNESELKDYLFEISKEKGIENIYYIYCEYSYIMEVIRYGVINIDIVNKKVTVDIEKEEIYIEIFEKIARKSYPKLLENYEKYIDDELEEEEVEEYEDKMDEIMGKYSLKEFEKFLDKVKLK
;
A
#
# COMPACT_ATOMS: atom_id res chain seq x y z
N MET A 1 -0.09 16.18 13.49
CA MET A 1 -0.19 14.79 13.04
C MET A 1 0.00 14.73 11.54
N SER A 2 0.99 14.00 11.05
CA SER A 2 1.16 13.80 9.61
C SER A 2 0.20 12.70 9.18
N GLU A 3 -0.69 13.01 8.23
CA GLU A 3 -1.55 12.00 7.60
C GLU A 3 -0.67 10.95 6.93
N GLN A 4 -0.44 9.83 7.59
CA GLN A 4 0.41 8.77 7.10
C GLN A 4 -0.46 7.61 6.62
N THR A 5 -0.22 7.22 5.38
CA THR A 5 -0.78 6.00 4.80
C THR A 5 0.37 5.05 4.51
N ASP A 6 0.31 3.85 5.06
CA ASP A 6 1.23 2.77 4.74
C ASP A 6 0.65 1.88 3.64
N VAL A 7 1.52 1.44 2.75
CA VAL A 7 1.13 0.60 1.61
C VAL A 7 2.12 -0.55 1.46
N TYR A 8 1.60 -1.76 1.29
CA TYR A 8 2.37 -2.90 0.79
C TYR A 8 2.00 -3.15 -0.67
N VAL A 9 2.99 -3.30 -1.53
CA VAL A 9 2.78 -3.49 -2.97
C VAL A 9 3.62 -4.65 -3.48
N ARG A 10 3.00 -5.48 -4.33
CA ARG A 10 3.66 -6.45 -5.18
C ARG A 10 3.38 -6.12 -6.63
N ILE A 11 4.44 -5.95 -7.42
CA ILE A 11 4.32 -5.65 -8.84
C ILE A 11 4.43 -6.94 -9.65
N LYS A 12 3.52 -7.11 -10.62
CA LYS A 12 3.56 -8.14 -11.65
C LYS A 12 3.31 -7.49 -13.00
N TYR A 13 3.80 -8.10 -14.06
CA TYR A 13 3.55 -7.58 -15.41
C TYR A 13 3.20 -8.68 -16.41
N LYS A 14 2.51 -8.30 -17.46
CA LYS A 14 2.13 -9.19 -18.55
C LYS A 14 2.91 -8.83 -19.81
N LYS A 15 3.54 -9.85 -20.41
CA LYS A 15 4.29 -9.75 -21.66
C LYS A 15 4.13 -11.03 -22.46
N ASN A 16 3.81 -10.93 -23.76
CA ASN A 16 3.53 -12.06 -24.63
C ASN A 16 2.47 -13.00 -24.04
N GLY A 17 1.44 -12.45 -23.42
CA GLY A 17 0.34 -13.20 -22.81
C GLY A 17 0.70 -13.98 -21.53
N LYS A 18 1.92 -13.81 -20.98
CA LYS A 18 2.38 -14.46 -19.74
C LYS A 18 2.56 -13.42 -18.63
N ILE A 19 2.29 -13.85 -17.39
CA ILE A 19 2.55 -13.06 -16.18
C ILE A 19 3.94 -13.36 -15.64
N TYR A 20 4.67 -12.32 -15.30
CA TYR A 20 6.00 -12.34 -14.71
C TYR A 20 5.97 -11.64 -13.36
N GLU A 21 6.89 -12.04 -12.45
CA GLU A 21 7.00 -11.53 -11.08
C GLU A 21 8.42 -11.04 -10.75
N ASP A 22 9.30 -11.02 -11.72
CA ASP A 22 10.71 -10.68 -11.59
C ASP A 22 10.96 -9.17 -11.76
N ASP A 23 12.20 -8.76 -11.63
CA ASP A 23 12.75 -7.42 -11.50
C ASP A 23 12.36 -6.38 -12.57
N LEU A 24 11.06 -6.22 -12.79
CA LEU A 24 10.55 -5.10 -13.61
C LEU A 24 11.05 -3.75 -13.07
N LEU A 25 11.30 -3.70 -11.77
CA LEU A 25 11.79 -2.51 -11.08
C LEU A 25 13.17 -2.05 -11.55
N GLU A 26 14.10 -3.00 -11.79
CA GLU A 26 15.42 -2.67 -12.35
C GLU A 26 15.36 -2.26 -13.82
N ASP A 27 14.41 -2.84 -14.54
CA ASP A 27 14.27 -2.66 -15.98
C ASP A 27 13.48 -1.41 -16.40
N ILE A 28 12.51 -1.02 -15.61
CA ILE A 28 11.78 0.23 -15.72
C ILE A 28 12.28 1.02 -14.53
N ASP A 29 12.97 2.09 -14.70
CA ASP A 29 13.47 2.91 -13.59
C ASP A 29 12.31 3.40 -12.69
N MET A 30 11.66 2.40 -12.08
CA MET A 30 10.53 2.58 -11.19
C MET A 30 10.94 3.30 -9.91
N TYR A 31 12.24 3.23 -9.56
CA TYR A 31 12.80 3.98 -8.45
C TYR A 31 12.75 5.48 -8.73
N ASP A 32 13.17 5.93 -9.91
CA ASP A 32 13.03 7.33 -10.29
C ASP A 32 11.55 7.73 -10.42
N THR A 33 10.74 6.84 -10.96
CA THR A 33 9.30 7.08 -11.09
C THR A 33 8.59 7.13 -9.72
N LEU A 34 9.03 6.32 -8.75
CA LEU A 34 8.51 6.35 -7.39
C LEU A 34 9.16 7.45 -6.55
N SER A 35 10.41 7.84 -6.84
CA SER A 35 11.07 8.98 -6.19
C SER A 35 10.47 10.32 -6.64
N ASP A 36 10.00 10.43 -7.87
CA ASP A 36 9.15 11.57 -8.25
C ASP A 36 7.83 11.61 -7.44
N MET A 37 7.40 10.47 -6.90
CA MET A 37 6.32 10.41 -5.90
C MET A 37 6.79 10.87 -4.50
N GLU A 38 8.10 11.02 -4.22
CA GLU A 38 8.60 11.73 -3.03
C GLU A 38 8.04 13.15 -2.92
N TYR A 39 7.76 13.79 -4.04
CA TYR A 39 7.09 15.08 -4.07
C TYR A 39 5.75 15.04 -3.32
N ASN A 40 5.12 13.87 -3.25
CA ASN A 40 3.92 13.61 -2.47
C ASN A 40 4.21 12.97 -1.10
N GLY A 41 5.47 12.84 -0.71
CA GLY A 41 5.88 12.29 0.59
C GLY A 41 5.80 10.78 0.68
N LEU A 42 5.96 10.05 -0.43
CA LEU A 42 6.06 8.59 -0.44
C LEU A 42 7.52 8.15 -0.29
N TYR A 43 7.78 7.35 0.73
CA TYR A 43 9.04 6.63 0.91
C TYR A 43 8.78 5.15 0.68
N TYR A 44 9.76 4.37 0.23
CA TYR A 44 9.58 2.95 0.00
C TYR A 44 10.80 2.12 0.44
N GLU A 45 10.52 0.88 0.81
CA GLU A 45 11.48 -0.17 1.10
C GLU A 45 11.03 -1.44 0.39
N ILE A 46 11.97 -2.26 -0.08
CA ILE A 46 11.68 -3.54 -0.74
C ILE A 46 12.29 -4.67 0.08
N ASP A 47 11.49 -5.68 0.43
CA ASP A 47 11.97 -6.86 1.12
C ASP A 47 12.45 -7.97 0.16
N ASP A 48 12.99 -9.05 0.71
CA ASP A 48 13.49 -10.22 -0.02
C ASP A 48 12.39 -11.01 -0.75
N LYS A 49 11.11 -10.75 -0.47
CA LYS A 49 9.95 -11.28 -1.18
C LYS A 49 9.46 -10.36 -2.29
N LEU A 50 10.20 -9.32 -2.60
CA LEU A 50 9.81 -8.27 -3.54
C LEU A 50 8.48 -7.57 -3.16
N ILE A 51 8.16 -7.52 -1.88
CA ILE A 51 7.07 -6.70 -1.36
C ILE A 51 7.65 -5.33 -1.06
N MET A 52 7.16 -4.34 -1.78
CA MET A 52 7.50 -2.96 -1.54
C MET A 52 6.61 -2.43 -0.40
N ARG A 53 7.23 -1.81 0.59
CA ARG A 53 6.55 -0.98 1.58
C ARG A 53 6.77 0.49 1.21
N ALA A 54 5.67 1.23 1.08
CA ALA A 54 5.72 2.67 0.91
C ALA A 54 4.88 3.35 1.99
N TYR A 55 5.23 4.56 2.36
CA TYR A 55 4.48 5.37 3.31
C TYR A 55 4.49 6.84 2.88
N GLY A 56 3.38 7.53 3.10
CA GLY A 56 3.24 8.91 2.67
C GLY A 56 1.90 9.54 3.07
N ARG A 57 1.67 10.75 2.61
CA ARG A 57 0.50 11.55 3.00
C ARG A 57 -0.78 11.27 2.22
N ASN A 58 -0.71 10.51 1.14
CA ASN A 58 -1.84 10.28 0.24
C ASN A 58 -2.10 8.79 0.02
N TYR A 59 -3.32 8.44 -0.36
CA TYR A 59 -3.62 7.10 -0.83
C TYR A 59 -2.84 6.75 -2.08
N TYR A 60 -2.11 5.66 -2.03
CA TYR A 60 -1.34 5.14 -3.13
C TYR A 60 -2.19 4.92 -4.39
N ALA A 61 -3.36 4.30 -4.22
CA ALA A 61 -4.29 4.06 -5.31
C ALA A 61 -4.79 5.33 -6.00
N LEU A 62 -4.98 6.42 -5.24
CA LEU A 62 -5.43 7.71 -5.78
C LEU A 62 -4.30 8.44 -6.51
N CYS A 63 -3.06 8.32 -6.09
CA CYS A 63 -1.91 8.91 -6.79
C CYS A 63 -1.84 8.41 -8.23
N PHE A 64 -1.96 7.10 -8.46
CA PHE A 64 -1.97 6.53 -9.80
C PHE A 64 -3.15 6.98 -10.68
N GLN A 65 -4.27 7.38 -10.09
CA GLN A 65 -5.40 7.91 -10.87
C GLN A 65 -5.19 9.35 -11.34
N ASN A 66 -4.51 10.15 -10.56
CA ASN A 66 -4.50 11.60 -10.70
C ASN A 66 -3.26 12.16 -11.41
N GLU A 67 -2.12 11.44 -11.40
CA GLU A 67 -0.87 11.93 -11.97
C GLU A 67 -0.70 11.52 -13.43
N SER A 68 -0.95 12.47 -14.35
CA SER A 68 -0.90 12.21 -15.80
C SER A 68 0.53 11.95 -16.31
N GLU A 69 1.53 12.66 -15.81
CA GLU A 69 2.93 12.55 -16.27
C GLU A 69 3.52 11.18 -15.94
N LEU A 70 3.28 10.66 -14.73
CA LEU A 70 3.70 9.33 -14.34
C LEU A 70 3.09 8.24 -15.22
N LYS A 71 1.80 8.36 -15.56
CA LYS A 71 1.12 7.43 -16.47
C LYS A 71 1.73 7.45 -17.85
N ASP A 72 1.96 8.64 -18.41
CA ASP A 72 2.50 8.78 -19.74
C ASP A 72 3.92 8.19 -19.83
N TYR A 73 4.76 8.43 -18.83
CA TYR A 73 6.09 7.83 -18.71
C TYR A 73 6.03 6.30 -18.65
N LEU A 74 5.19 5.72 -17.78
CA LEU A 74 5.01 4.27 -17.67
C LEU A 74 4.50 3.66 -18.98
N PHE A 75 3.58 4.33 -19.68
CA PHE A 75 3.07 3.86 -20.96
C PHE A 75 4.16 3.83 -22.04
N GLU A 76 5.01 4.84 -22.14
CA GLU A 76 6.07 4.91 -23.13
C GLU A 76 7.13 3.84 -22.92
N ILE A 77 7.73 3.77 -21.72
CA ILE A 77 8.77 2.78 -21.39
C ILE A 77 8.24 1.34 -21.50
N SER A 78 7.07 1.08 -20.97
CA SER A 78 6.48 -0.25 -21.01
C SER A 78 6.18 -0.71 -22.42
N LYS A 79 5.75 0.21 -23.29
CA LYS A 79 5.51 -0.07 -24.71
C LYS A 79 6.79 -0.45 -25.43
N GLU A 80 7.90 0.25 -25.20
CA GLU A 80 9.20 -0.07 -25.79
C GLU A 80 9.69 -1.47 -25.39
N LYS A 81 9.41 -1.89 -24.15
CA LYS A 81 9.77 -3.21 -23.63
C LYS A 81 8.78 -4.32 -24.02
N GLY A 82 7.69 -4.01 -24.73
CA GLY A 82 6.67 -4.96 -25.13
C GLY A 82 5.79 -5.46 -23.97
N ILE A 83 5.67 -4.67 -22.91
CA ILE A 83 4.79 -4.96 -21.77
C ILE A 83 3.34 -4.61 -22.17
N GLU A 84 2.42 -5.50 -21.85
CA GLU A 84 0.99 -5.36 -22.14
C GLU A 84 0.24 -4.72 -20.96
N ASN A 85 0.52 -5.19 -19.75
CA ASN A 85 -0.08 -4.70 -18.51
C ASN A 85 0.96 -4.67 -17.38
N ILE A 86 0.79 -3.72 -16.47
CA ILE A 86 1.45 -3.72 -15.16
C ILE A 86 0.35 -3.82 -14.10
N TYR A 87 0.56 -4.69 -13.12
CA TYR A 87 -0.35 -4.90 -12.01
C TYR A 87 0.34 -4.53 -10.69
N TYR A 88 -0.16 -3.51 -10.02
CA TYR A 88 0.17 -3.21 -8.64
C TYR A 88 -0.87 -3.86 -7.75
N ILE A 89 -0.49 -4.96 -7.10
CA ILE A 89 -1.33 -5.62 -6.11
C ILE A 89 -0.98 -4.95 -4.80
N TYR A 90 -1.95 -4.36 -4.12
CA TYR A 90 -1.67 -3.51 -2.96
C TYR A 90 -2.54 -3.85 -1.76
N CYS A 91 -2.00 -3.52 -0.59
CA CYS A 91 -2.71 -3.33 0.66
C CYS A 91 -2.34 -1.95 1.20
N GLU A 92 -3.27 -1.04 1.27
CA GLU A 92 -3.10 0.24 1.93
C GLU A 92 -3.85 0.27 3.25
N TYR A 93 -3.25 0.86 4.28
CA TYR A 93 -3.91 1.07 5.55
C TYR A 93 -3.57 2.44 6.12
N SER A 94 -4.56 3.06 6.75
CA SER A 94 -4.44 4.37 7.35
C SER A 94 -5.32 4.45 8.58
N TYR A 95 -4.71 4.88 9.68
CA TYR A 95 -5.45 5.19 10.90
C TYR A 95 -6.42 6.37 10.70
N ILE A 96 -5.95 7.43 10.05
CA ILE A 96 -6.74 8.66 9.83
C ILE A 96 -7.96 8.41 8.95
N MET A 97 -7.81 7.54 7.96
CA MET A 97 -8.91 7.19 7.06
C MET A 97 -9.72 5.99 7.55
N GLU A 98 -9.33 5.43 8.70
CA GLU A 98 -10.02 4.34 9.40
C GLU A 98 -10.24 3.07 8.55
N VAL A 99 -9.42 2.86 7.51
CA VAL A 99 -9.60 1.77 6.56
C VAL A 99 -8.33 0.99 6.28
N ILE A 100 -8.53 -0.29 5.94
CA ILE A 100 -7.52 -1.17 5.34
C ILE A 100 -8.12 -1.64 4.01
N ARG A 101 -7.45 -1.38 2.90
CA ARG A 101 -7.90 -1.76 1.56
C ARG A 101 -6.93 -2.70 0.89
N TYR A 102 -7.48 -3.68 0.19
CA TYR A 102 -6.74 -4.62 -0.65
C TYR A 102 -7.30 -4.52 -2.07
N GLY A 103 -6.42 -4.43 -3.05
CA GLY A 103 -6.87 -4.29 -4.42
C GLY A 103 -5.77 -4.47 -5.45
N VAL A 104 -6.14 -4.19 -6.69
CA VAL A 104 -5.25 -4.24 -7.84
C VAL A 104 -5.40 -2.97 -8.65
N ILE A 105 -4.26 -2.32 -8.91
CA ILE A 105 -4.18 -1.27 -9.93
C ILE A 105 -3.66 -1.94 -11.20
N ASN A 106 -4.49 -1.96 -12.22
CA ASN A 106 -4.11 -2.47 -13.54
C ASN A 106 -3.81 -1.30 -14.48
N ILE A 107 -2.59 -1.23 -14.96
CA ILE A 107 -2.14 -0.30 -15.98
C ILE A 107 -2.09 -1.04 -17.30
N ASP A 108 -3.11 -0.87 -18.13
CA ASP A 108 -3.21 -1.43 -19.47
C ASP A 108 -2.42 -0.53 -20.43
N ILE A 109 -1.23 -1.01 -20.83
CA ILE A 109 -0.31 -0.25 -21.68
C ILE A 109 -0.84 -0.15 -23.11
N VAL A 110 -1.50 -1.19 -23.58
CA VAL A 110 -2.02 -1.24 -24.96
C VAL A 110 -3.14 -0.23 -25.17
N ASN A 111 -4.07 -0.15 -24.22
CA ASN A 111 -5.23 0.73 -24.29
C ASN A 111 -5.02 2.07 -23.57
N LYS A 112 -3.85 2.30 -22.99
CA LYS A 112 -3.51 3.49 -22.19
C LYS A 112 -4.53 3.76 -21.08
N LYS A 113 -4.90 2.73 -20.34
CA LYS A 113 -5.94 2.81 -19.31
C LYS A 113 -5.43 2.34 -17.96
N VAL A 114 -5.76 3.10 -16.91
CA VAL A 114 -5.56 2.70 -15.53
C VAL A 114 -6.91 2.38 -14.90
N THR A 115 -7.00 1.24 -14.23
CA THR A 115 -8.15 0.85 -13.42
C THR A 115 -7.70 0.47 -12.02
N VAL A 116 -8.47 0.87 -11.04
CA VAL A 116 -8.26 0.51 -9.63
C VAL A 116 -9.45 -0.33 -9.19
N ASP A 117 -9.16 -1.59 -8.84
CA ASP A 117 -10.15 -2.53 -8.34
C ASP A 117 -9.89 -2.73 -6.84
N ILE A 118 -10.88 -2.41 -6.00
CA ILE A 118 -10.85 -2.69 -4.56
C ILE A 118 -11.56 -4.03 -4.36
N GLU A 119 -10.79 -5.05 -3.95
CA GLU A 119 -11.29 -6.40 -3.74
C GLU A 119 -11.84 -6.60 -2.32
N LYS A 120 -11.28 -5.88 -1.35
CA LYS A 120 -11.62 -5.99 0.06
C LYS A 120 -11.35 -4.68 0.79
N GLU A 121 -12.26 -4.30 1.66
CA GLU A 121 -12.07 -3.19 2.61
C GLU A 121 -12.45 -3.67 4.03
N GLU A 122 -11.66 -3.26 5.01
CA GLU A 122 -11.87 -3.53 6.43
C GLU A 122 -11.77 -2.22 7.23
N ILE A 123 -12.49 -2.14 8.35
CA ILE A 123 -12.42 -0.98 9.24
C ILE A 123 -11.21 -1.16 10.17
N TYR A 124 -10.29 -0.22 10.08
CA TYR A 124 -9.00 -0.26 10.79
C TYR A 124 -9.17 -0.46 12.31
N ILE A 125 -10.04 0.35 12.92
CA ILE A 125 -10.22 0.32 14.38
C ILE A 125 -10.87 -0.98 14.87
N GLU A 126 -11.81 -1.56 14.13
CA GLU A 126 -12.42 -2.85 14.49
C GLU A 126 -11.39 -3.98 14.50
N ILE A 127 -10.46 -3.96 13.54
CA ILE A 127 -9.38 -4.93 13.47
C ILE A 127 -8.40 -4.72 14.61
N PHE A 128 -8.00 -3.47 14.86
CA PHE A 128 -7.10 -3.12 15.95
C PHE A 128 -7.67 -3.57 17.29
N GLU A 129 -8.91 -3.20 17.63
CA GLU A 129 -9.54 -3.61 18.89
C GLU A 129 -9.60 -5.14 19.04
N LYS A 130 -9.94 -5.86 17.98
CA LYS A 130 -9.98 -7.31 17.99
C LYS A 130 -8.62 -7.94 18.31
N ILE A 131 -7.53 -7.39 17.76
CA ILE A 131 -6.17 -7.86 18.02
C ILE A 131 -5.74 -7.48 19.43
N ALA A 132 -5.94 -6.22 19.82
CA ALA A 132 -5.54 -5.69 21.11
C ALA A 132 -6.26 -6.40 22.26
N ARG A 133 -7.57 -6.63 22.14
CA ARG A 133 -8.36 -7.38 23.14
C ARG A 133 -7.82 -8.77 23.39
N LYS A 134 -7.26 -9.43 22.37
CA LYS A 134 -6.72 -10.77 22.46
C LYS A 134 -5.28 -10.81 23.00
N SER A 135 -4.45 -9.88 22.54
CA SER A 135 -3.00 -9.99 22.70
C SER A 135 -2.36 -8.84 23.48
N TYR A 136 -3.05 -7.71 23.59
CA TYR A 136 -2.54 -6.48 24.19
C TYR A 136 -3.62 -5.75 25.02
N PRO A 137 -4.22 -6.39 26.05
CA PRO A 137 -5.36 -5.82 26.77
C PRO A 137 -5.09 -4.46 27.41
N LYS A 138 -3.86 -4.21 27.87
CA LYS A 138 -3.47 -2.90 28.43
C LYS A 138 -3.49 -1.77 27.38
N LEU A 139 -3.28 -2.11 26.10
CA LEU A 139 -3.32 -1.14 25.03
C LEU A 139 -4.75 -0.63 24.78
N LEU A 140 -5.77 -1.42 25.06
CA LEU A 140 -7.16 -0.98 25.00
C LEU A 140 -7.54 0.00 26.12
N GLU A 141 -6.95 -0.16 27.31
CA GLU A 141 -7.15 0.80 28.41
C GLU A 141 -6.57 2.17 28.04
N ASN A 142 -5.45 2.20 27.32
CA ASN A 142 -4.85 3.42 26.81
C ASN A 142 -5.64 4.01 25.63
N TYR A 143 -6.31 3.17 24.83
CA TYR A 143 -7.15 3.63 23.71
C TYR A 143 -8.32 4.52 24.18
N GLU A 144 -8.99 4.14 25.28
CA GLU A 144 -10.05 4.96 25.86
C GLU A 144 -9.52 6.31 26.32
N LYS A 145 -8.34 6.34 26.97
CA LYS A 145 -7.68 7.59 27.39
C LYS A 145 -7.21 8.44 26.19
N TYR A 146 -6.75 7.77 25.12
CA TYR A 146 -6.32 8.43 23.90
C TYR A 146 -7.48 9.16 23.21
N ILE A 147 -8.67 8.52 23.14
CA ILE A 147 -9.88 9.15 22.58
C ILE A 147 -10.33 10.33 23.43
N ASP A 148 -10.20 10.25 24.75
CA ASP A 148 -10.62 11.26 25.69
C ASP A 148 -9.59 12.39 25.91
N ASP A 149 -8.48 12.39 25.13
CA ASP A 149 -7.38 13.36 25.24
C ASP A 149 -6.73 13.37 26.66
N GLU A 150 -6.73 12.24 27.34
CA GLU A 150 -6.21 12.10 28.70
C GLU A 150 -4.75 11.63 28.78
N LEU A 151 -4.12 11.30 27.63
CA LEU A 151 -2.71 10.90 27.56
C LEU A 151 -1.79 12.09 27.47
N GLU A 152 -0.64 12.02 28.13
CA GLU A 152 0.47 12.96 27.93
C GLU A 152 1.11 12.76 26.54
N GLU A 153 1.75 13.79 26.00
CA GLU A 153 2.29 13.79 24.61
C GLU A 153 3.23 12.62 24.32
N GLU A 154 4.12 12.26 25.30
CA GLU A 154 5.01 11.09 25.17
C GLU A 154 4.25 9.76 25.17
N GLU A 155 3.16 9.66 25.93
CA GLU A 155 2.31 8.46 25.98
C GLU A 155 1.49 8.30 24.69
N VAL A 156 1.10 9.41 24.06
CA VAL A 156 0.42 9.41 22.75
C VAL A 156 1.34 8.84 21.68
N GLU A 157 2.59 9.32 21.59
CA GLU A 157 3.57 8.87 20.62
C GLU A 157 3.85 7.35 20.78
N GLU A 158 4.10 6.89 22.02
CA GLU A 158 4.33 5.45 22.30
C GLU A 158 3.11 4.60 21.93
N TYR A 159 1.90 5.12 22.17
CA TYR A 159 0.66 4.44 21.81
C TYR A 159 0.48 4.32 20.30
N GLU A 160 0.66 5.43 19.56
CA GLU A 160 0.54 5.47 18.10
C GLU A 160 1.57 4.55 17.42
N ASP A 161 2.83 4.58 17.84
CA ASP A 161 3.89 3.69 17.36
C ASP A 161 3.51 2.21 17.57
N LYS A 162 2.95 1.88 18.73
CA LYS A 162 2.54 0.51 19.04
C LYS A 162 1.35 0.06 18.22
N MET A 163 0.40 0.94 17.98
CA MET A 163 -0.75 0.68 17.13
C MET A 163 -0.29 0.41 15.70
N ASP A 164 0.60 1.24 15.16
CA ASP A 164 1.16 1.09 13.81
C ASP A 164 1.97 -0.21 13.66
N GLU A 165 2.78 -0.56 14.66
CA GLU A 165 3.51 -1.86 14.66
C GLU A 165 2.55 -3.06 14.54
N ILE A 166 1.46 -3.02 15.30
CA ILE A 166 0.46 -4.11 15.31
C ILE A 166 -0.27 -4.18 13.98
N MET A 167 -0.72 -3.03 13.49
CA MET A 167 -1.51 -2.96 12.26
C MET A 167 -0.65 -3.21 11.03
N GLY A 168 0.61 -2.78 11.00
CA GLY A 168 1.55 -3.11 9.96
C GLY A 168 1.79 -4.63 9.86
N LYS A 169 2.02 -5.30 10.97
CA LYS A 169 2.17 -6.76 11.00
C LYS A 169 0.91 -7.50 10.55
N TYR A 170 -0.26 -7.02 10.96
CA TYR A 170 -1.53 -7.59 10.51
C TYR A 170 -1.72 -7.42 9.01
N SER A 171 -1.57 -6.19 8.53
CA SER A 171 -1.78 -5.83 7.13
C SER A 171 -0.83 -6.58 6.19
N LEU A 172 0.46 -6.70 6.54
CA LEU A 172 1.44 -7.48 5.78
C LEU A 172 1.02 -8.96 5.69
N LYS A 173 0.65 -9.56 6.82
CA LYS A 173 0.23 -10.97 6.85
C LYS A 173 -1.04 -11.24 6.03
N GLU A 174 -2.02 -10.34 6.09
CA GLU A 174 -3.24 -10.48 5.29
C GLU A 174 -2.96 -10.18 3.81
N PHE A 175 -2.03 -9.27 3.52
CA PHE A 175 -1.58 -9.00 2.17
C PHE A 175 -0.90 -10.22 1.52
N GLU A 176 -0.02 -10.91 2.23
CA GLU A 176 0.56 -12.17 1.75
C GLU A 176 -0.52 -13.20 1.39
N LYS A 177 -1.56 -13.35 2.21
CA LYS A 177 -2.70 -14.23 1.90
C LYS A 177 -3.55 -13.73 0.72
N PHE A 178 -3.62 -12.43 0.53
CA PHE A 178 -4.30 -11.83 -0.61
C PHE A 178 -3.55 -12.10 -1.90
N LEU A 179 -2.20 -11.98 -1.89
CA LEU A 179 -1.33 -12.30 -3.03
C LEU A 179 -1.56 -13.73 -3.56
N ASP A 180 -1.77 -14.69 -2.65
CA ASP A 180 -2.03 -16.10 -3.00
C ASP A 180 -3.38 -16.32 -3.70
N LYS A 181 -4.32 -15.41 -3.52
CA LYS A 181 -5.71 -15.54 -4.01
C LYS A 181 -6.01 -14.69 -5.23
N VAL A 182 -5.26 -13.61 -5.44
CA VAL A 182 -5.52 -12.67 -6.52
C VAL A 182 -5.32 -13.32 -7.88
N LYS A 183 -6.30 -13.12 -8.78
CA LYS A 183 -6.26 -13.63 -10.15
C LYS A 183 -6.13 -12.47 -11.12
N LEU A 184 -4.97 -12.36 -11.73
CA LEU A 184 -4.72 -11.39 -12.78
C LEU A 184 -5.27 -11.89 -14.12
N LYS A 185 -5.84 -10.99 -14.91
CA LYS A 185 -6.47 -11.32 -16.21
C LYS A 185 -5.59 -10.89 -17.38
#